data_e391ae835ff4ac1169966470975c56ad
#
_entry.id   e391ae835ff4ac1169966470975c56ad
#
_cell.length_a   1.000
_cell.length_b   1.000
_cell.length_c   1.000
_cell.angle_alpha   90.00
_cell.angle_beta   90.00
_cell.angle_gamma   90.00
#
_symmetry.space_group_name_H-M   'P 1'
#
loop_
_entity.id
_entity.type
_entity.pdbx_description
1 polymer ?
#
loop_
_entity_poly.entity_id
_entity_poly.type
_entity_poly.pdbx_seq_one_letter_code
_entity_poly.pdbx_strand_id
1 'polypeptide(L)'
;MINVIPTQITRFRTFGWVQDPSDFRSLCDVVAVFDKNSDVHNRLLKRTIPELVEERDGRNRLLKALNEEPLNISYSDLVGTSFTPRSAARCNGIIQATVSGQVRPFIGDWPADNFVRWAHALGFVKYNYESDTFSITESGLELTHAKTEGYDINPEEKKILTTAVLAYPPAVRVLKLISETEDTHLTKFEIGKNLGFVGEDG
;
A
#
# COMPACT_ATOMS: atom_id res chain seq x y z
N MET A 1 5.95 33.24 -20.77
CA MET A 1 6.15 31.78 -21.01
C MET A 1 6.56 31.18 -19.69
N ILE A 2 5.73 30.28 -19.12
CA ILE A 2 6.09 29.53 -17.90
C ILE A 2 6.96 28.38 -18.37
N ASN A 3 8.25 28.40 -18.00
CA ASN A 3 9.12 27.25 -18.23
C ASN A 3 8.69 26.12 -17.28
N VAL A 4 7.92 25.18 -17.80
CA VAL A 4 7.63 23.94 -17.09
C VAL A 4 8.88 23.08 -17.19
N ILE A 5 9.66 23.03 -16.10
CA ILE A 5 10.75 22.06 -15.99
C ILE A 5 10.10 20.69 -15.90
N PRO A 6 10.38 19.74 -16.79
CA PRO A 6 9.86 18.39 -16.66
C PRO A 6 10.36 17.82 -15.33
N THR A 7 9.46 17.63 -14.39
CA THR A 7 9.75 16.87 -13.17
C THR A 7 10.20 15.48 -13.59
N GLN A 8 11.24 14.93 -12.95
CA GLN A 8 11.65 13.55 -13.15
C GLN A 8 10.41 12.66 -13.13
N ILE A 9 10.29 11.76 -14.10
CA ILE A 9 9.18 10.80 -14.14
C ILE A 9 9.39 9.86 -12.95
N THR A 10 8.72 10.15 -11.86
CA THR A 10 8.69 9.26 -10.71
C THR A 10 7.96 7.98 -11.11
N ARG A 11 8.47 6.82 -10.71
CA ARG A 11 7.80 5.54 -10.97
C ARG A 11 6.46 5.45 -10.25
N PHE A 12 6.34 6.12 -9.11
CA PHE A 12 5.12 6.17 -8.33
C PHE A 12 4.18 7.28 -8.84
N ARG A 13 2.95 6.90 -9.18
CA ARG A 13 1.87 7.83 -9.52
C ARG A 13 0.96 7.97 -8.31
N THR A 14 0.92 9.16 -7.72
CA THR A 14 0.12 9.47 -6.53
C THR A 14 -1.39 9.42 -6.76
N PHE A 15 -1.83 9.54 -8.02
CA PHE A 15 -3.23 9.43 -8.38
C PHE A 15 -3.47 8.08 -9.04
N GLY A 16 -4.17 7.22 -8.35
CA GLY A 16 -4.59 5.94 -8.87
C GLY A 16 -5.71 5.37 -8.00
N TRP A 17 -6.65 4.73 -8.64
CA TRP A 17 -7.67 3.96 -7.94
C TRP A 17 -7.01 2.73 -7.32
N VAL A 18 -7.22 2.53 -6.03
CA VAL A 18 -6.76 1.32 -5.36
C VAL A 18 -7.75 0.21 -5.67
N GLN A 19 -7.25 -0.88 -6.25
CA GLN A 19 -8.08 -2.05 -6.53
C GLN A 19 -8.13 -2.96 -5.31
N ASP A 20 -9.32 -3.52 -5.05
CA ASP A 20 -9.59 -4.46 -3.99
C ASP A 20 -9.15 -4.01 -2.59
N PRO A 21 -9.72 -2.91 -2.05
CA PRO A 21 -9.33 -2.35 -0.76
C PRO A 21 -9.98 -3.10 0.43
N SER A 22 -10.28 -4.38 0.28
CA SER A 22 -11.02 -5.15 1.30
C SER A 22 -10.15 -5.76 2.38
N ASP A 23 -8.86 -5.95 2.12
CA ASP A 23 -7.93 -6.58 3.08
C ASP A 23 -7.22 -5.56 3.97
N PHE A 24 -7.96 -5.05 4.95
CA PHE A 24 -7.42 -4.11 5.93
C PHE A 24 -6.35 -4.72 6.84
N ARG A 25 -6.38 -6.03 7.09
CA ARG A 25 -5.35 -6.68 7.90
C ARG A 25 -4.00 -6.65 7.19
N SER A 26 -3.95 -7.02 5.93
CA SER A 26 -2.74 -6.90 5.12
C SER A 26 -2.27 -5.44 4.99
N LEU A 27 -3.19 -4.48 4.91
CA LEU A 27 -2.83 -3.06 4.93
C LEU A 27 -2.13 -2.67 6.25
N CYS A 28 -2.64 -3.09 7.41
CA CYS A 28 -1.99 -2.85 8.70
C CYS A 28 -0.59 -3.47 8.74
N ASP A 29 -0.41 -4.68 8.20
CA ASP A 29 0.90 -5.32 8.11
C ASP A 29 1.85 -4.53 7.18
N VAL A 30 1.35 -4.02 6.06
CA VAL A 30 2.13 -3.18 5.13
C VAL A 30 2.57 -1.87 5.79
N VAL A 31 1.71 -1.21 6.56
CA VAL A 31 2.08 0.01 7.30
C VAL A 31 3.12 -0.32 8.38
N ALA A 32 2.97 -1.45 9.07
CA ALA A 32 3.88 -1.89 10.12
C ALA A 32 5.31 -2.22 9.61
N VAL A 33 5.51 -2.41 8.30
CA VAL A 33 6.85 -2.51 7.70
C VAL A 33 7.72 -1.29 8.04
N PHE A 34 7.10 -0.11 8.12
CA PHE A 34 7.80 1.15 8.32
C PHE A 34 8.03 1.51 9.81
N ASP A 35 7.66 0.65 10.73
CA ASP A 35 7.98 0.78 12.15
C ASP A 35 8.95 -0.31 12.58
N LYS A 36 10.20 0.07 12.88
CA LYS A 36 11.28 -0.85 13.28
C LYS A 36 10.99 -1.64 14.57
N ASN A 37 10.09 -1.14 15.40
CA ASN A 37 9.70 -1.81 16.63
C ASN A 37 8.58 -2.83 16.41
N SER A 38 7.96 -2.85 15.23
CA SER A 38 6.86 -3.79 14.93
C SER A 38 7.35 -5.22 14.76
N ASP A 39 6.48 -6.18 15.09
CA ASP A 39 6.73 -7.60 14.86
C ASP A 39 6.84 -7.93 13.37
N VAL A 40 6.11 -7.21 12.52
CA VAL A 40 6.17 -7.36 11.06
C VAL A 40 7.56 -7.01 10.54
N HIS A 41 8.10 -5.85 10.93
CA HIS A 41 9.44 -5.42 10.54
C HIS A 41 10.51 -6.42 11.00
N ASN A 42 10.44 -6.82 12.26
CA ASN A 42 11.36 -7.80 12.84
C ASN A 42 11.27 -9.17 12.14
N ARG A 43 10.06 -9.63 11.81
CA ARG A 43 9.84 -10.88 11.07
C ARG A 43 10.41 -10.80 9.65
N LEU A 44 10.25 -9.66 8.96
CA LEU A 44 10.83 -9.44 7.64
C LEU A 44 12.36 -9.54 7.66
N LEU A 45 13.01 -8.88 8.60
CA LEU A 45 14.47 -8.90 8.74
C LEU A 45 15.02 -10.30 9.06
N LYS A 46 14.40 -11.00 10.02
CA LYS A 46 14.99 -12.21 10.60
C LYS A 46 14.58 -13.48 9.86
N ARG A 47 13.43 -13.47 9.17
CA ARG A 47 12.84 -14.68 8.61
C ARG A 47 12.37 -14.52 7.18
N THR A 48 11.41 -13.65 6.94
CA THR A 48 10.62 -13.67 5.70
C THR A 48 11.47 -13.33 4.47
N ILE A 49 12.26 -12.24 4.51
CA ILE A 49 13.15 -11.88 3.39
C ILE A 49 14.27 -12.91 3.20
N PRO A 50 14.98 -13.37 4.26
CA PRO A 50 15.94 -14.46 4.12
C PRO A 50 15.40 -15.75 3.49
N GLU A 51 14.14 -16.10 3.78
CA GLU A 51 13.51 -17.32 3.28
C GLU A 51 12.93 -17.18 1.86
N LEU A 52 12.30 -16.04 1.55
CA LEU A 52 11.54 -15.87 0.31
C LEU A 52 12.33 -15.23 -0.84
N VAL A 53 13.36 -14.44 -0.56
CA VAL A 53 14.16 -13.79 -1.60
C VAL A 53 15.36 -14.63 -1.94
N GLU A 54 15.26 -15.41 -3.03
CA GLU A 54 16.28 -16.37 -3.45
C GLU A 54 17.58 -15.69 -3.89
N GLU A 55 17.47 -14.59 -4.64
CA GLU A 55 18.62 -13.88 -5.19
C GLU A 55 19.37 -13.13 -4.08
N ARG A 56 20.67 -13.45 -3.93
CA ARG A 56 21.52 -12.96 -2.83
C ARG A 56 21.63 -11.44 -2.80
N ASP A 57 21.87 -10.80 -3.93
CA ASP A 57 22.10 -9.36 -3.99
C ASP A 57 20.79 -8.60 -3.74
N GLY A 58 19.67 -9.10 -4.30
CA GLY A 58 18.34 -8.60 -4.01
C GLY A 58 18.00 -8.71 -2.53
N ARG A 59 18.23 -9.86 -1.91
CA ARG A 59 18.04 -10.08 -0.48
C ARG A 59 18.87 -9.10 0.37
N ASN A 60 20.14 -8.95 0.08
CA ASN A 60 21.03 -8.04 0.82
C ASN A 60 20.57 -6.59 0.68
N ARG A 61 20.12 -6.17 -0.52
CA ARG A 61 19.57 -4.85 -0.77
C ARG A 61 18.33 -4.58 0.08
N LEU A 62 17.37 -5.49 0.11
CA LEU A 62 16.13 -5.32 0.89
C LEU A 62 16.40 -5.31 2.40
N LEU A 63 17.29 -6.18 2.88
CA LEU A 63 17.71 -6.18 4.29
C LEU A 63 18.42 -4.88 4.67
N LYS A 64 19.25 -4.33 3.77
CA LYS A 64 19.89 -3.04 3.97
C LYS A 64 18.84 -1.92 4.07
N ALA A 65 17.88 -1.87 3.13
CA ALA A 65 16.82 -0.86 3.11
C ALA A 65 16.00 -0.85 4.41
N LEU A 66 15.69 -2.03 4.98
CA LEU A 66 14.98 -2.14 6.25
C LEU A 66 15.84 -1.71 7.47
N ASN A 67 17.17 -1.73 7.37
CA ASN A 67 18.06 -1.31 8.46
C ASN A 67 18.49 0.15 8.39
N GLU A 68 18.11 0.92 7.36
CA GLU A 68 18.51 2.33 7.22
C GLU A 68 17.93 3.23 8.33
N GLU A 69 18.70 4.29 8.68
CA GLU A 69 18.29 5.34 9.61
C GLU A 69 18.46 6.73 8.96
N PRO A 70 17.40 7.53 8.84
CA PRO A 70 15.98 7.19 9.08
C PRO A 70 15.44 6.17 8.07
N LEU A 71 14.38 5.45 8.46
CA LEU A 71 13.77 4.44 7.60
C LEU A 71 13.03 5.10 6.43
N ASN A 72 13.70 5.14 5.29
CA ASN A 72 13.17 5.65 4.02
C ASN A 72 13.36 4.57 2.94
N ILE A 73 12.26 3.92 2.54
CA ILE A 73 12.33 2.77 1.65
C ILE A 73 11.94 3.20 0.24
N SER A 74 12.76 2.85 -0.75
CA SER A 74 12.48 3.17 -2.15
C SER A 74 11.24 2.44 -2.66
N TYR A 75 10.54 3.04 -3.64
CA TYR A 75 9.41 2.39 -4.29
C TYR A 75 9.79 1.02 -4.87
N SER A 76 10.96 0.92 -5.50
CA SER A 76 11.43 -0.33 -6.09
C SER A 76 11.74 -1.42 -5.06
N ASP A 77 12.21 -1.06 -3.87
CA ASP A 77 12.46 -2.02 -2.79
C ASP A 77 11.15 -2.47 -2.12
N LEU A 78 10.15 -1.60 -2.07
CA LEU A 78 8.83 -1.96 -1.55
C LEU A 78 8.09 -2.93 -2.47
N VAL A 79 7.95 -2.55 -3.74
CA VAL A 79 7.06 -3.24 -4.69
C VAL A 79 7.75 -4.39 -5.42
N GLY A 80 9.07 -4.28 -5.62
CA GLY A 80 9.79 -5.23 -6.44
C GLY A 80 9.53 -5.06 -7.94
N THR A 81 9.85 -6.09 -8.71
CA THR A 81 9.69 -6.09 -10.17
C THR A 81 9.14 -7.41 -10.69
N SER A 82 8.26 -7.37 -11.69
CA SER A 82 7.67 -8.57 -12.31
C SER A 82 8.18 -8.83 -13.72
N PHE A 83 9.49 -8.79 -13.93
CA PHE A 83 10.06 -9.14 -15.23
C PHE A 83 9.95 -10.62 -15.60
N THR A 84 9.37 -11.43 -14.72
CA THR A 84 9.24 -12.88 -14.93
C THR A 84 7.80 -13.25 -15.22
N PRO A 85 7.55 -14.25 -16.08
CA PRO A 85 6.22 -14.82 -16.25
C PRO A 85 5.60 -15.22 -14.90
N ARG A 86 4.27 -15.16 -14.79
CA ARG A 86 3.55 -15.49 -13.54
C ARG A 86 3.96 -16.84 -12.94
N SER A 87 4.28 -17.83 -13.78
CA SER A 87 4.75 -19.16 -13.35
C SER A 87 6.13 -19.15 -12.69
N ALA A 88 6.97 -18.18 -13.05
CA ALA A 88 8.33 -18.00 -12.54
C ALA A 88 8.48 -16.77 -11.66
N ALA A 89 7.37 -16.16 -11.21
CA ALA A 89 7.42 -14.98 -10.35
C ALA A 89 8.21 -15.25 -9.08
N ARG A 90 9.14 -14.36 -8.77
CA ARG A 90 10.02 -14.42 -7.61
C ARG A 90 9.70 -13.28 -6.66
N CYS A 91 9.91 -13.51 -5.37
CA CYS A 91 9.83 -12.44 -4.38
C CYS A 91 11.10 -11.59 -4.46
N ASN A 92 10.96 -10.31 -4.74
CA ASN A 92 12.06 -9.35 -4.81
C ASN A 92 11.69 -7.94 -4.30
N GLY A 93 10.58 -7.84 -3.54
CA GLY A 93 10.08 -6.63 -2.91
C GLY A 93 9.63 -6.88 -1.47
N ILE A 94 9.78 -5.87 -0.62
CA ILE A 94 9.45 -5.96 0.81
C ILE A 94 7.96 -6.22 1.03
N ILE A 95 7.09 -5.48 0.34
CA ILE A 95 5.64 -5.66 0.46
C ILE A 95 5.18 -6.98 -0.14
N GLN A 96 5.85 -7.46 -1.20
CA GLN A 96 5.62 -8.81 -1.70
C GLN A 96 5.82 -9.86 -0.60
N ALA A 97 6.90 -9.73 0.18
CA ALA A 97 7.25 -10.63 1.27
C ALA A 97 6.36 -10.43 2.52
N THR A 98 5.71 -9.28 2.67
CA THR A 98 4.87 -8.96 3.83
C THR A 98 3.53 -9.67 3.78
N VAL A 99 2.92 -9.75 2.60
CA VAL A 99 1.56 -10.27 2.41
C VAL A 99 1.62 -11.66 1.75
N SER A 100 0.93 -12.61 2.35
CA SER A 100 0.82 -13.95 1.77
C SER A 100 -0.15 -13.97 0.59
N GLY A 101 0.26 -14.58 -0.52
CA GLY A 101 -0.62 -14.83 -1.66
C GLY A 101 -1.47 -16.08 -1.47
N GLN A 102 -2.49 -16.26 -2.32
CA GLN A 102 -3.37 -17.44 -2.27
C GLN A 102 -2.64 -18.74 -2.66
N VAL A 103 -1.66 -18.66 -3.55
CA VAL A 103 -0.95 -19.82 -4.12
C VAL A 103 0.51 -19.87 -3.66
N ARG A 104 1.05 -18.76 -3.21
CA ARG A 104 2.47 -18.59 -2.84
C ARG A 104 2.57 -17.89 -1.50
N PRO A 105 3.70 -18.05 -0.77
CA PRO A 105 3.91 -17.34 0.48
C PRO A 105 4.17 -15.83 0.30
N PHE A 106 4.00 -15.30 -0.91
CA PHE A 106 4.17 -13.89 -1.25
C PHE A 106 3.19 -13.45 -2.36
N ILE A 107 2.93 -12.16 -2.45
CA ILE A 107 2.12 -11.57 -3.53
C ILE A 107 2.99 -11.10 -4.70
N GLY A 108 2.36 -10.77 -5.85
CA GLY A 108 3.04 -10.14 -6.98
C GLY A 108 3.32 -8.65 -6.75
N ASP A 109 4.09 -8.04 -7.66
CA ASP A 109 4.41 -6.62 -7.65
C ASP A 109 3.16 -5.73 -7.80
N TRP A 110 2.19 -6.12 -8.62
CA TRP A 110 0.97 -5.36 -8.82
C TRP A 110 0.08 -5.27 -7.57
N PRO A 111 -0.24 -6.36 -6.83
CA PRO A 111 -0.87 -6.23 -5.52
C PRO A 111 -0.03 -5.46 -4.51
N ALA A 112 1.30 -5.61 -4.53
CA ALA A 112 2.21 -4.86 -3.66
C ALA A 112 2.13 -3.35 -3.92
N ASP A 113 2.11 -2.92 -5.20
CA ASP A 113 1.89 -1.52 -5.58
C ASP A 113 0.55 -1.00 -5.08
N ASN A 114 -0.52 -1.79 -5.19
CA ASN A 114 -1.84 -1.40 -4.68
C ASN A 114 -1.82 -1.14 -3.17
N PHE A 115 -1.17 -1.97 -2.37
CA PHE A 115 -1.04 -1.76 -0.93
C PHE A 115 -0.24 -0.49 -0.59
N VAL A 116 0.87 -0.23 -1.28
CA VAL A 116 1.66 1.01 -1.10
C VAL A 116 0.82 2.24 -1.42
N ARG A 117 0.08 2.22 -2.54
CA ARG A 117 -0.83 3.32 -2.92
C ARG A 117 -1.92 3.52 -1.90
N TRP A 118 -2.48 2.45 -1.39
CA TRP A 118 -3.55 2.50 -0.40
C TRP A 118 -3.04 3.07 0.92
N ALA A 119 -1.91 2.58 1.43
CA ALA A 119 -1.27 3.13 2.62
C ALA A 119 -0.97 4.63 2.48
N HIS A 120 -0.52 5.06 1.29
CA HIS A 120 -0.27 6.47 0.98
C HIS A 120 -1.58 7.29 0.87
N ALA A 121 -2.58 6.79 0.16
CA ALA A 121 -3.86 7.46 -0.03
C ALA A 121 -4.61 7.68 1.28
N LEU A 122 -4.47 6.76 2.24
CA LEU A 122 -5.04 6.88 3.58
C LEU A 122 -4.16 7.68 4.56
N GLY A 123 -3.00 8.16 4.11
CA GLY A 123 -2.13 9.01 4.90
C GLY A 123 -1.26 8.28 5.93
N PHE A 124 -1.17 6.95 5.89
CA PHE A 124 -0.33 6.17 6.81
C PHE A 124 1.15 6.19 6.45
N VAL A 125 1.47 6.37 5.17
CA VAL A 125 2.83 6.60 4.69
C VAL A 125 2.87 7.85 3.83
N LYS A 126 3.99 8.56 3.86
CA LYS A 126 4.25 9.72 3.00
C LYS A 126 5.30 9.36 1.97
N TYR A 127 5.16 9.94 0.79
CA TYR A 127 6.09 9.80 -0.32
C TYR A 127 6.95 11.06 -0.47
N ASN A 128 8.24 10.86 -0.59
CA ASN A 128 9.19 11.92 -0.91
C ASN A 128 9.55 11.85 -2.40
N TYR A 129 9.16 12.89 -3.15
CA TYR A 129 9.38 12.97 -4.60
C TYR A 129 10.85 13.16 -4.99
N GLU A 130 11.66 13.78 -4.11
CA GLU A 130 13.07 14.05 -4.40
C GLU A 130 13.92 12.78 -4.29
N SER A 131 13.64 11.95 -3.30
CA SER A 131 14.39 10.72 -3.03
C SER A 131 13.73 9.45 -3.55
N ASP A 132 12.51 9.53 -4.10
CA ASP A 132 11.69 8.37 -4.54
C ASP A 132 11.52 7.34 -3.39
N THR A 133 11.28 7.82 -2.17
CA THR A 133 11.18 6.98 -0.98
C THR A 133 9.89 7.20 -0.20
N PHE A 134 9.51 6.18 0.57
CA PHE A 134 8.39 6.22 1.50
C PHE A 134 8.88 6.17 2.94
N SER A 135 8.16 6.85 3.81
CA SER A 135 8.34 6.79 5.27
C SER A 135 7.00 6.84 5.99
N ILE A 136 6.99 6.37 7.23
CA ILE A 136 5.77 6.34 8.05
C ILE A 136 5.36 7.76 8.48
N THR A 137 4.04 7.96 8.62
CA THR A 137 3.47 9.15 9.24
C THR A 137 3.12 8.90 10.71
N GLU A 138 2.70 9.95 11.42
CA GLU A 138 2.19 9.82 12.79
C GLU A 138 0.97 8.88 12.84
N SER A 139 0.00 9.08 11.94
CA SER A 139 -1.19 8.19 11.84
C SER A 139 -0.82 6.75 11.48
N GLY A 140 0.25 6.55 10.70
CA GLY A 140 0.80 5.22 10.43
C GLY A 140 1.37 4.56 11.68
N LEU A 141 2.11 5.31 12.50
CA LEU A 141 2.61 4.83 13.80
C LEU A 141 1.47 4.50 14.76
N GLU A 142 0.45 5.36 14.86
CA GLU A 142 -0.73 5.10 15.67
C GLU A 142 -1.42 3.78 15.25
N LEU A 143 -1.59 3.56 13.94
CA LEU A 143 -2.17 2.30 13.43
C LEU A 143 -1.32 1.09 13.81
N THR A 144 0.00 1.20 13.70
CA THR A 144 0.93 0.12 14.04
C THR A 144 0.91 -0.20 15.54
N HIS A 145 0.83 0.83 16.39
CA HIS A 145 0.78 0.65 17.85
C HIS A 145 -0.58 0.13 18.33
N ALA A 146 -1.66 0.48 17.64
CA ALA A 146 -3.00 -0.05 17.93
C ALA A 146 -3.16 -1.52 17.50
N LYS A 147 -2.30 -2.00 16.60
CA LYS A 147 -2.38 -3.34 16.03
C LYS A 147 -2.22 -4.43 17.09
N THR A 148 -3.15 -5.37 17.10
CA THR A 148 -3.06 -6.58 17.91
C THR A 148 -2.77 -7.81 17.06
N GLU A 149 -2.29 -8.87 17.71
CA GLU A 149 -2.13 -10.16 17.05
C GLU A 149 -3.50 -10.74 16.64
N GLY A 150 -3.53 -11.41 15.49
CA GLY A 150 -4.72 -12.10 15.00
C GLY A 150 -5.27 -11.53 13.71
N TYR A 151 -6.34 -12.14 13.22
CA TYR A 151 -6.98 -11.80 11.94
C TYR A 151 -8.00 -10.66 12.07
N ASP A 152 -8.59 -10.49 13.24
CA ASP A 152 -9.63 -9.50 13.48
C ASP A 152 -9.02 -8.12 13.75
N ILE A 153 -9.67 -7.10 13.19
CA ILE A 153 -9.33 -5.70 13.44
C ILE A 153 -9.99 -5.28 14.74
N ASN A 154 -9.22 -4.85 15.72
CA ASN A 154 -9.73 -4.39 17.00
C ASN A 154 -10.44 -3.03 16.91
N PRO A 155 -11.18 -2.60 17.95
CA PRO A 155 -11.93 -1.34 17.92
C PRO A 155 -11.07 -0.09 17.70
N GLU A 156 -9.84 -0.06 18.19
CA GLU A 156 -8.93 1.08 18.03
C GLU A 156 -8.38 1.16 16.60
N GLU A 157 -7.89 0.04 16.05
CA GLU A 157 -7.52 -0.07 14.64
C GLU A 157 -8.69 0.35 13.74
N LYS A 158 -9.90 -0.15 14.04
CA LYS A 158 -11.11 0.19 13.27
C LYS A 158 -11.40 1.67 13.29
N LYS A 159 -11.24 2.33 14.44
CA LYS A 159 -11.43 3.79 14.57
C LYS A 159 -10.43 4.55 13.71
N ILE A 160 -9.13 4.19 13.77
CA ILE A 160 -8.06 4.83 12.99
C ILE A 160 -8.34 4.65 11.48
N LEU A 161 -8.61 3.41 11.04
CA LEU A 161 -8.91 3.09 9.66
C LEU A 161 -10.16 3.84 9.16
N THR A 162 -11.23 3.87 9.94
CA THR A 162 -12.46 4.61 9.58
C THR A 162 -12.17 6.10 9.44
N THR A 163 -11.42 6.70 10.36
CA THR A 163 -11.03 8.11 10.28
C THR A 163 -10.23 8.39 9.02
N ALA A 164 -9.26 7.53 8.68
CA ALA A 164 -8.46 7.67 7.47
C ALA A 164 -9.30 7.54 6.18
N VAL A 165 -10.24 6.58 6.12
CA VAL A 165 -11.15 6.41 4.99
C VAL A 165 -12.07 7.62 4.84
N LEU A 166 -12.59 8.17 5.94
CA LEU A 166 -13.43 9.37 5.92
C LEU A 166 -12.65 10.65 5.60
N ALA A 167 -11.33 10.65 5.76
CA ALA A 167 -10.47 11.73 5.30
C ALA A 167 -10.07 11.59 3.81
N TYR A 168 -10.29 10.43 3.19
CA TYR A 168 -9.94 10.16 1.80
C TYR A 168 -11.03 10.68 0.85
N PRO A 169 -10.76 11.73 0.02
CA PRO A 169 -11.80 12.41 -0.76
C PRO A 169 -12.63 11.51 -1.67
N PRO A 170 -12.05 10.50 -2.38
CA PRO A 170 -12.84 9.59 -3.21
C PRO A 170 -13.85 8.79 -2.39
N ALA A 171 -13.49 8.29 -1.21
CA ALA A 171 -14.40 7.56 -0.34
C ALA A 171 -15.56 8.45 0.15
N VAL A 172 -15.24 9.68 0.58
CA VAL A 172 -16.24 10.65 1.01
C VAL A 172 -17.24 10.97 -0.11
N ARG A 173 -16.75 11.13 -1.35
CA ARG A 173 -17.63 11.38 -2.52
C ARG A 173 -18.56 10.20 -2.78
N VAL A 174 -18.07 8.97 -2.69
CA VAL A 174 -18.90 7.75 -2.83
C VAL A 174 -19.95 7.68 -1.73
N LEU A 175 -19.54 7.87 -0.47
CA LEU A 175 -20.46 7.83 0.67
C LEU A 175 -21.55 8.90 0.56
N LYS A 176 -21.16 10.12 0.14
CA LYS A 176 -22.12 11.21 -0.09
C LYS A 176 -23.12 10.83 -1.19
N LEU A 177 -22.65 10.34 -2.32
CA LEU A 177 -23.51 9.89 -3.42
C LEU A 177 -24.52 8.82 -2.94
N ILE A 178 -24.05 7.81 -2.21
CA ILE A 178 -24.92 6.76 -1.67
C ILE A 178 -25.96 7.35 -0.70
N SER A 179 -25.56 8.29 0.17
CA SER A 179 -26.47 8.91 1.15
C SER A 179 -27.54 9.82 0.52
N GLU A 180 -27.26 10.40 -0.64
CA GLU A 180 -28.17 11.30 -1.37
C GLU A 180 -29.07 10.55 -2.37
N THR A 181 -28.83 9.26 -2.60
CA THR A 181 -29.58 8.46 -3.55
C THR A 181 -30.66 7.69 -2.79
N GLU A 182 -31.94 7.85 -3.22
CA GLU A 182 -33.07 7.11 -2.65
C GLU A 182 -33.03 5.61 -3.02
N ASP A 183 -32.28 5.26 -4.05
CA ASP A 183 -32.12 3.90 -4.54
C ASP A 183 -31.06 3.15 -3.70
N THR A 184 -31.43 2.01 -3.12
CA THR A 184 -30.57 1.23 -2.23
C THR A 184 -29.53 0.37 -2.97
N HIS A 185 -29.55 0.36 -4.31
CA HIS A 185 -28.73 -0.53 -5.13
C HIS A 185 -28.04 0.20 -6.29
N LEU A 186 -27.02 1.00 -5.98
CA LEU A 186 -26.14 1.57 -7.00
C LEU A 186 -25.13 0.52 -7.50
N THR A 187 -25.10 0.32 -8.79
CA THR A 187 -24.05 -0.50 -9.44
C THR A 187 -22.72 0.25 -9.46
N LYS A 188 -21.61 -0.47 -9.60
CA LYS A 188 -20.27 0.13 -9.77
C LYS A 188 -20.23 1.12 -10.95
N PHE A 189 -20.96 0.81 -12.02
CA PHE A 189 -21.04 1.65 -13.20
C PHE A 189 -21.77 2.97 -12.91
N GLU A 190 -22.91 2.93 -12.22
CA GLU A 190 -23.67 4.11 -11.83
C GLU A 190 -22.88 5.01 -10.89
N ILE A 191 -22.17 4.42 -9.91
CA ILE A 191 -21.25 5.16 -9.04
C ILE A 191 -20.16 5.83 -9.88
N GLY A 192 -19.51 5.08 -10.79
CA GLY A 192 -18.45 5.60 -11.65
C GLY A 192 -18.95 6.73 -12.55
N LYS A 193 -20.11 6.60 -13.17
CA LYS A 193 -20.74 7.63 -14.01
C LYS A 193 -21.05 8.90 -13.22
N ASN A 194 -21.68 8.78 -12.06
CA ASN A 194 -22.03 9.92 -11.22
C ASN A 194 -20.80 10.66 -10.65
N LEU A 195 -19.68 9.94 -10.47
CA LEU A 195 -18.41 10.52 -10.03
C LEU A 195 -17.56 11.05 -11.20
N GLY A 196 -17.99 10.86 -12.45
CA GLY A 196 -17.27 11.30 -13.65
C GLY A 196 -16.05 10.45 -14.01
N PHE A 197 -15.97 9.21 -13.52
CA PHE A 197 -14.89 8.27 -13.82
C PHE A 197 -15.12 7.45 -15.10
N VAL A 198 -16.37 7.37 -15.56
CA VAL A 198 -16.76 6.62 -16.74
C VAL A 198 -17.39 7.58 -17.74
N GLY A 199 -16.93 7.56 -18.99
CA GLY A 199 -17.55 8.32 -20.08
C GLY A 199 -18.94 7.75 -20.42
N GLU A 200 -19.70 8.51 -21.23
CA GLU A 200 -21.05 8.10 -21.66
C GLU A 200 -21.04 6.80 -22.49
N ASP A 201 -19.92 6.48 -23.10
CA ASP A 201 -19.75 5.31 -23.98
C ASP A 201 -19.12 4.07 -23.31
N GLY A 202 -18.93 4.07 -22.00
CA GLY A 202 -18.48 2.91 -21.18
C GLY A 202 -16.97 2.70 -21.17
#